data_625a1d59a2971ca853fd883606063d8c
#
_entry.id   625a1d59a2971ca853fd883606063d8c
#
_cell.length_a   1.000
_cell.length_b   1.000
_cell.length_c   1.000
_cell.angle_alpha   90.00
_cell.angle_beta   90.00
_cell.angle_gamma   90.00
#
_symmetry.space_group_name_H-M   'P 1'
#
loop_
_entity.id
_entity.type
_entity.pdbx_description
1 polymer ?
#
loop_
_entity_poly.entity_id
_entity_poly.type
_entity_poly.pdbx_seq_one_letter_code
_entity_poly.pdbx_strand_id
1 'polypeptide(L)'
;MTSAPTLASPLLDRPGAVPGDGPDAGVARHYGDPLREQRALVRGAGWVDRSTRGVIAVPGPDRLSWLHSITSQHLSGLADGTGTEGLVLSPHGHVEQHFVVAELAGTTWLDTEPGTAPALLAYLDSMRFLLRVEPRDVTAELAVLTVAGPDAAAVLTAAGLPAPPSLWAVVPIDGGGFARRTREHEVDLLVPRASLTGVADRLSAAGATPVPRPSHCTPGSPKSARSISGAPK
;
A
#
# COMPACT_ATOMS: atom_id res chain seq x y z
N MET A 1 -16.58 18.82 4.92
CA MET A 1 -15.36 18.29 4.25
C MET A 1 -15.83 17.29 3.23
N THR A 2 -15.79 17.64 1.94
CA THR A 2 -16.22 16.74 0.86
C THR A 2 -15.11 15.71 0.66
N SER A 3 -15.39 14.46 0.99
CA SER A 3 -14.44 13.35 0.73
C SER A 3 -14.23 13.26 -0.78
N ALA A 4 -12.96 13.20 -1.21
CA ALA A 4 -12.67 12.97 -2.62
C ALA A 4 -13.33 11.66 -3.08
N PRO A 5 -13.86 11.59 -4.31
CA PRO A 5 -14.50 10.37 -4.79
C PRO A 5 -13.48 9.22 -4.80
N THR A 6 -13.81 8.14 -4.12
CA THR A 6 -13.00 6.92 -4.16
C THR A 6 -13.03 6.35 -5.57
N LEU A 7 -11.86 6.19 -6.19
CA LEU A 7 -11.76 5.56 -7.51
C LEU A 7 -12.16 4.09 -7.39
N ALA A 8 -13.23 3.70 -8.07
CA ALA A 8 -13.65 2.29 -8.12
C ALA A 8 -12.61 1.45 -8.87
N SER A 9 -12.34 0.26 -8.35
CA SER A 9 -11.46 -0.71 -8.97
C SER A 9 -12.13 -1.39 -10.17
N PRO A 10 -11.45 -1.56 -11.30
CA PRO A 10 -11.98 -2.38 -12.40
C PRO A 10 -12.08 -3.87 -12.02
N LEU A 11 -11.48 -4.30 -10.92
CA LEU A 11 -11.58 -5.67 -10.41
C LEU A 11 -12.92 -5.99 -9.76
N LEU A 12 -13.77 -4.99 -9.54
CA LEU A 12 -15.18 -5.18 -9.13
C LEU A 12 -16.03 -5.86 -10.21
N ASP A 13 -15.61 -5.77 -11.48
CA ASP A 13 -16.31 -6.43 -12.58
C ASP A 13 -16.01 -7.93 -12.69
N ARG A 14 -15.13 -8.45 -11.82
CA ARG A 14 -14.78 -9.88 -11.80
C ARG A 14 -15.95 -10.74 -11.30
N PRO A 15 -16.13 -11.96 -11.87
CA PRO A 15 -17.13 -12.90 -11.40
C PRO A 15 -16.98 -13.19 -9.89
N GLY A 16 -18.08 -13.08 -9.16
CA GLY A 16 -18.11 -13.30 -7.72
C GLY A 16 -17.64 -12.14 -6.85
N ALA A 17 -17.17 -11.04 -7.45
CA ALA A 17 -16.82 -9.85 -6.69
C ALA A 17 -18.06 -9.22 -6.04
N VAL A 18 -18.00 -9.02 -4.73
CA VAL A 18 -19.04 -8.33 -3.95
C VAL A 18 -18.44 -7.01 -3.47
N PRO A 19 -19.00 -5.85 -3.86
CA PRO A 19 -18.47 -4.56 -3.45
C PRO A 19 -18.36 -4.41 -1.94
N GLY A 20 -17.30 -3.76 -1.48
CA GLY A 20 -17.13 -3.32 -0.10
C GLY A 20 -17.95 -2.08 0.21
N ASP A 21 -17.99 -1.72 1.48
CA ASP A 21 -18.66 -0.54 2.02
C ASP A 21 -17.70 0.32 2.88
N GLY A 22 -18.10 1.54 3.21
CA GLY A 22 -17.31 2.44 4.05
C GLY A 22 -15.89 2.70 3.49
N PRO A 23 -14.83 2.46 4.26
CA PRO A 23 -13.44 2.68 3.83
C PRO A 23 -13.00 1.78 2.67
N ASP A 24 -13.67 0.64 2.48
CA ASP A 24 -13.40 -0.32 1.41
C ASP A 24 -14.34 -0.14 0.21
N ALA A 25 -15.15 0.92 0.20
CA ALA A 25 -15.93 1.28 -0.99
C ALA A 25 -14.99 1.47 -2.18
N GLY A 26 -15.29 0.80 -3.28
CA GLY A 26 -14.45 0.84 -4.50
C GLY A 26 -13.55 -0.36 -4.70
N VAL A 27 -13.45 -1.30 -3.76
CA VAL A 27 -12.81 -2.61 -3.92
C VAL A 27 -13.74 -3.74 -3.47
N ALA A 28 -13.42 -4.98 -3.85
CA ALA A 28 -14.25 -6.12 -3.46
C ALA A 28 -14.04 -6.50 -1.98
N ARG A 29 -15.15 -6.75 -1.30
CA ARG A 29 -15.19 -7.30 0.06
C ARG A 29 -14.87 -8.80 0.07
N HIS A 30 -15.22 -9.53 -0.98
CA HIS A 30 -14.84 -10.92 -1.26
C HIS A 30 -15.18 -11.27 -2.72
N TYR A 31 -14.68 -12.42 -3.18
CA TYR A 31 -14.86 -12.93 -4.55
C TYR A 31 -15.70 -14.23 -4.60
N GLY A 32 -16.61 -14.41 -3.61
CA GLY A 32 -17.60 -15.47 -3.59
C GLY A 32 -17.46 -16.46 -2.43
N ASP A 33 -16.24 -16.85 -2.03
CA ASP A 33 -15.99 -17.79 -0.92
C ASP A 33 -14.93 -17.24 0.06
N PRO A 34 -15.33 -16.44 1.05
CA PRO A 34 -14.40 -15.84 2.00
C PRO A 34 -13.54 -16.85 2.78
N LEU A 35 -14.05 -18.04 3.06
CA LEU A 35 -13.30 -19.08 3.80
C LEU A 35 -12.21 -19.71 2.92
N ARG A 36 -12.50 -19.96 1.66
CA ARG A 36 -11.51 -20.44 0.68
C ARG A 36 -10.44 -19.37 0.44
N GLU A 37 -10.84 -18.14 0.31
CA GLU A 37 -9.97 -16.98 0.10
C GLU A 37 -8.98 -16.82 1.27
N GLN A 38 -9.45 -16.90 2.52
CA GLN A 38 -8.57 -16.87 3.70
C GLN A 38 -7.60 -18.05 3.76
N ARG A 39 -8.05 -19.26 3.39
CA ARG A 39 -7.17 -20.43 3.36
C ARG A 39 -6.05 -20.29 2.33
N ALA A 40 -6.30 -19.61 1.21
CA ALA A 40 -5.29 -19.36 0.19
C ALA A 40 -4.12 -18.53 0.73
N LEU A 41 -4.37 -17.54 1.57
CA LEU A 41 -3.31 -16.74 2.22
C LEU A 41 -2.44 -17.56 3.18
N VAL A 42 -3.00 -18.60 3.80
CA VAL A 42 -2.28 -19.41 4.79
C VAL A 42 -1.50 -20.56 4.14
N ARG A 43 -1.99 -21.12 3.03
CA ARG A 43 -1.48 -22.38 2.45
C ARG A 43 -0.86 -22.24 1.07
N GLY A 44 -1.01 -21.07 0.43
CA GLY A 44 -0.57 -20.85 -0.94
C GLY A 44 -0.25 -19.37 -1.16
N ALA A 45 -0.89 -18.76 -2.15
CA ALA A 45 -0.81 -17.32 -2.38
C ALA A 45 -2.17 -16.74 -2.74
N GLY A 46 -2.41 -15.52 -2.27
CA GLY A 46 -3.54 -14.69 -2.66
C GLY A 46 -3.08 -13.30 -3.11
N TRP A 47 -3.90 -12.65 -3.94
CA TRP A 47 -3.73 -11.24 -4.24
C TRP A 47 -4.89 -10.43 -3.68
N VAL A 48 -4.57 -9.27 -3.13
CA VAL A 48 -5.50 -8.32 -2.49
C VAL A 48 -5.54 -7.04 -3.31
N ASP A 49 -6.72 -6.61 -3.68
CA ASP A 49 -6.93 -5.31 -4.31
C ASP A 49 -6.84 -4.19 -3.27
N ARG A 50 -5.83 -3.36 -3.41
CA ARG A 50 -5.63 -2.14 -2.61
C ARG A 50 -5.61 -0.89 -3.50
N SER A 51 -6.23 -0.94 -4.66
CA SER A 51 -6.22 0.14 -5.65
C SER A 51 -6.92 1.43 -5.19
N THR A 52 -7.59 1.41 -4.05
CA THR A 52 -8.14 2.60 -3.36
C THR A 52 -7.11 3.35 -2.51
N ARG A 53 -5.90 2.79 -2.29
CA ARG A 53 -4.82 3.53 -1.61
C ARG A 53 -4.40 4.74 -2.42
N GLY A 54 -4.11 5.83 -1.71
CA GLY A 54 -3.54 7.02 -2.33
C GLY A 54 -2.05 6.82 -2.63
N VAL A 55 -1.57 7.35 -3.74
CA VAL A 55 -0.15 7.30 -4.13
C VAL A 55 0.33 8.69 -4.45
N ILE A 56 1.43 9.11 -3.80
CA ILE A 56 2.10 10.39 -4.02
C ILE A 56 3.50 10.12 -4.55
N ALA A 57 3.86 10.77 -5.66
CA ALA A 57 5.22 10.79 -6.18
C ALA A 57 5.94 12.06 -5.71
N VAL A 58 7.15 11.91 -5.22
CA VAL A 58 8.02 13.02 -4.76
C VAL A 58 9.35 12.96 -5.51
N PRO A 59 9.42 13.50 -6.74
CA PRO A 59 10.69 13.68 -7.46
C PRO A 59 11.45 14.90 -6.92
N GLY A 60 12.73 14.96 -7.21
CA GLY A 60 13.59 16.10 -6.92
C GLY A 60 14.81 15.76 -6.08
N PRO A 61 15.90 16.52 -6.25
CA PRO A 61 17.18 16.19 -5.61
C PRO A 61 17.16 16.35 -4.08
N ASP A 62 16.30 17.21 -3.56
CA ASP A 62 16.24 17.51 -2.12
C ASP A 62 15.23 16.59 -1.37
N ARG A 63 14.54 15.65 -2.07
CA ARG A 63 13.42 14.87 -1.53
C ARG A 63 13.73 14.08 -0.25
N LEU A 64 14.87 13.37 -0.21
CA LEU A 64 15.18 12.51 0.93
C LEU A 64 15.56 13.31 2.18
N SER A 65 16.38 14.37 2.03
CA SER A 65 16.73 15.25 3.15
C SER A 65 15.51 16.02 3.66
N TRP A 66 14.67 16.47 2.74
CA TRP A 66 13.43 17.15 3.09
C TRP A 66 12.44 16.23 3.81
N LEU A 67 12.09 15.07 3.24
CA LEU A 67 11.20 14.10 3.88
C LEU A 67 11.73 13.66 5.24
N HIS A 68 13.06 13.47 5.39
CA HIS A 68 13.68 13.18 6.68
C HIS A 68 13.41 14.26 7.73
N SER A 69 13.41 15.54 7.33
CA SER A 69 13.22 16.66 8.25
C SER A 69 11.77 16.87 8.72
N ILE A 70 10.79 16.37 7.96
CA ILE A 70 9.36 16.60 8.21
C ILE A 70 8.57 15.32 8.58
N THR A 71 9.23 14.16 8.65
CA THR A 71 8.61 12.89 9.01
C THR A 71 9.35 12.22 10.17
N SER A 72 8.75 11.22 10.79
CA SER A 72 9.34 10.50 11.92
C SER A 72 10.41 9.49 11.53
N GLN A 73 10.63 9.25 10.22
CA GLN A 73 11.53 8.22 9.72
C GLN A 73 12.85 8.80 9.22
N HIS A 74 13.96 8.08 9.46
CA HIS A 74 15.26 8.47 8.91
C HIS A 74 15.34 8.13 7.42
N LEU A 75 15.13 9.13 6.56
CA LEU A 75 15.07 8.95 5.10
C LEU A 75 16.29 9.51 4.37
N SER A 76 17.13 10.34 5.00
CA SER A 76 18.24 11.01 4.30
C SER A 76 19.26 10.06 3.68
N GLY A 77 19.39 8.84 4.18
CA GLY A 77 20.28 7.80 3.67
C GLY A 77 19.55 6.64 2.97
N LEU A 78 18.27 6.79 2.61
CA LEU A 78 17.52 5.71 1.96
C LEU A 78 18.10 5.45 0.57
N ALA A 79 18.58 4.23 0.33
CA ALA A 79 19.19 3.84 -0.92
C ALA A 79 18.15 3.63 -2.03
N ASP A 80 18.55 3.86 -3.29
CA ASP A 80 17.74 3.49 -4.45
C ASP A 80 17.43 1.98 -4.44
N GLY A 81 16.22 1.60 -4.82
CA GLY A 81 15.75 0.21 -4.74
C GLY A 81 15.41 -0.26 -3.33
N THR A 82 15.18 0.65 -2.38
CA THR A 82 14.78 0.32 -1.00
C THR A 82 13.53 1.07 -0.57
N GLY A 83 12.87 0.57 0.48
CA GLY A 83 11.67 1.16 1.05
C GLY A 83 11.68 1.15 2.58
N THR A 84 10.66 1.71 3.17
CA THR A 84 10.39 1.72 4.61
C THR A 84 8.96 2.19 4.88
N GLU A 85 8.60 2.40 6.15
CA GLU A 85 7.38 3.11 6.56
C GLU A 85 7.72 4.47 7.14
N GLY A 86 6.78 5.41 7.09
CA GLY A 86 6.94 6.73 7.68
C GLY A 86 5.63 7.26 8.28
N LEU A 87 5.79 8.16 9.25
CA LEU A 87 4.67 8.84 9.92
C LEU A 87 4.86 10.34 9.86
N VAL A 88 3.77 11.07 9.77
CA VAL A 88 3.69 12.47 10.17
C VAL A 88 3.03 12.49 11.54
N LEU A 89 3.67 13.17 12.49
CA LEU A 89 3.18 13.31 13.85
C LEU A 89 2.78 14.77 14.13
N SER A 90 1.70 14.94 14.90
CA SER A 90 1.37 16.25 15.47
C SER A 90 2.43 16.68 16.48
N PRO A 91 2.45 17.97 16.88
CA PRO A 91 3.33 18.45 17.97
C PRO A 91 3.16 17.71 19.30
N HIS A 92 2.04 17.03 19.49
CA HIS A 92 1.74 16.22 20.68
C HIS A 92 2.07 14.73 20.51
N GLY A 93 2.70 14.33 19.37
CA GLY A 93 3.11 12.97 19.08
C GLY A 93 1.97 12.06 18.60
N HIS A 94 0.81 12.59 18.25
CA HIS A 94 -0.25 11.78 17.64
C HIS A 94 0.03 11.56 16.16
N VAL A 95 -0.24 10.34 15.66
CA VAL A 95 -0.11 10.00 14.26
C VAL A 95 -1.20 10.71 13.46
N GLU A 96 -0.79 11.62 12.58
CA GLU A 96 -1.67 12.33 11.65
C GLU A 96 -1.72 11.63 10.29
N GLN A 97 -0.57 11.11 9.81
CA GLN A 97 -0.46 10.39 8.55
C GLN A 97 0.45 9.16 8.74
N HIS A 98 0.08 8.07 8.08
CA HIS A 98 0.91 6.89 7.91
C HIS A 98 1.04 6.59 6.42
N PHE A 99 2.24 6.28 5.98
CA PHE A 99 2.51 5.94 4.58
C PHE A 99 3.65 4.94 4.47
N VAL A 100 3.64 4.19 3.39
CA VAL A 100 4.72 3.28 3.03
C VAL A 100 5.56 3.94 1.95
N VAL A 101 6.88 3.82 2.08
CA VAL A 101 7.87 4.51 1.26
C VAL A 101 8.53 3.53 0.30
N ALA A 102 8.76 3.95 -0.93
CA ALA A 102 9.68 3.31 -1.85
C ALA A 102 10.55 4.38 -2.51
N GLU A 103 11.87 4.17 -2.51
CA GLU A 103 12.81 5.01 -3.24
C GLU A 103 13.24 4.27 -4.51
N LEU A 104 12.96 4.86 -5.67
CA LEU A 104 13.27 4.24 -6.94
C LEU A 104 13.52 5.30 -8.02
N ALA A 105 14.65 5.18 -8.69
CA ALA A 105 15.01 5.98 -9.87
C ALA A 105 14.84 7.50 -9.68
N GLY A 106 15.27 8.03 -8.51
CA GLY A 106 15.24 9.46 -8.21
C GLY A 106 13.86 10.00 -7.82
N THR A 107 12.91 9.12 -7.54
CA THR A 107 11.58 9.47 -7.02
C THR A 107 11.29 8.68 -5.75
N THR A 108 10.85 9.39 -4.71
CA THR A 108 10.30 8.75 -3.52
C THR A 108 8.79 8.61 -3.70
N TRP A 109 8.31 7.38 -3.62
CA TRP A 109 6.89 7.03 -3.73
C TRP A 109 6.32 6.81 -2.34
N LEU A 110 5.19 7.46 -2.06
CA LEU A 110 4.47 7.34 -0.79
C LEU A 110 3.09 6.78 -1.09
N ASP A 111 2.73 5.63 -0.53
CA ASP A 111 1.37 5.13 -0.60
C ASP A 111 0.72 5.12 0.79
N THR A 112 -0.51 5.59 0.85
CA THR A 112 -1.21 5.87 2.10
C THR A 112 -2.62 5.28 2.09
N GLU A 113 -3.29 5.29 3.23
CA GLU A 113 -4.64 4.73 3.35
C GLU A 113 -5.66 5.44 2.44
N PRO A 114 -6.73 4.76 2.04
CA PRO A 114 -7.76 5.34 1.18
C PRO A 114 -8.27 6.68 1.71
N GLY A 115 -8.33 7.69 0.81
CA GLY A 115 -8.85 9.02 1.13
C GLY A 115 -7.90 9.95 1.89
N THR A 116 -6.69 9.51 2.29
CA THR A 116 -5.76 10.34 3.07
C THR A 116 -4.72 11.08 2.21
N ALA A 117 -4.54 10.71 0.94
CA ALA A 117 -3.57 11.35 0.05
C ALA A 117 -3.75 12.87 -0.09
N PRO A 118 -4.96 13.44 -0.19
CA PRO A 118 -5.11 14.89 -0.28
C PRO A 118 -4.59 15.63 0.97
N ALA A 119 -4.81 15.07 2.17
CA ALA A 119 -4.32 15.66 3.40
C ALA A 119 -2.80 15.55 3.52
N LEU A 120 -2.23 14.41 3.14
CA LEU A 120 -0.78 14.22 3.09
C LEU A 120 -0.14 15.16 2.08
N LEU A 121 -0.69 15.30 0.86
CA LEU A 121 -0.17 16.21 -0.16
C LEU A 121 -0.22 17.67 0.31
N ALA A 122 -1.32 18.09 0.92
CA ALA A 122 -1.45 19.44 1.48
C ALA A 122 -0.39 19.73 2.57
N TYR A 123 -0.12 18.76 3.44
CA TYR A 123 0.97 18.85 4.41
C TYR A 123 2.33 18.98 3.72
N LEU A 124 2.64 18.12 2.77
CA LEU A 124 3.89 18.16 2.00
C LEU A 124 4.08 19.51 1.29
N ASP A 125 3.06 20.03 0.62
CA ASP A 125 3.11 21.32 -0.05
C ASP A 125 3.35 22.48 0.93
N SER A 126 2.74 22.43 2.10
CA SER A 126 2.93 23.47 3.15
C SER A 126 4.36 23.51 3.69
N MET A 127 5.10 22.40 3.61
CA MET A 127 6.46 22.24 4.15
C MET A 127 7.56 22.35 3.07
N ARG A 128 7.20 22.63 1.82
CA ARG A 128 8.15 22.58 0.69
C ARG A 128 9.12 23.75 0.63
N PHE A 129 8.69 24.96 0.98
CA PHE A 129 9.46 26.22 0.91
C PHE A 129 10.20 26.38 -0.45
N LEU A 130 11.51 26.64 -0.41
CA LEU A 130 12.37 26.85 -1.58
C LEU A 130 13.11 25.57 -2.03
N LEU A 131 12.73 24.41 -1.54
CA LEU A 131 13.37 23.13 -1.86
C LEU A 131 12.97 22.63 -3.26
N ARG A 132 13.90 21.94 -3.91
CA ARG A 132 13.72 21.38 -5.27
C ARG A 132 13.04 20.03 -5.19
N VAL A 133 11.77 20.04 -4.84
CA VAL A 133 10.88 18.86 -4.74
C VAL A 133 9.53 19.20 -5.35
N GLU A 134 8.88 18.21 -5.96
CA GLU A 134 7.59 18.38 -6.62
C GLU A 134 6.63 17.24 -6.24
N PRO A 135 6.11 17.22 -5.00
CA PRO A 135 5.14 16.21 -4.60
C PRO A 135 3.86 16.34 -5.44
N ARG A 136 3.35 15.22 -5.93
CA ARG A 136 2.13 15.17 -6.73
C ARG A 136 1.33 13.91 -6.45
N ASP A 137 0.02 14.04 -6.43
CA ASP A 137 -0.91 12.91 -6.33
C ASP A 137 -0.97 12.18 -7.68
N VAL A 138 -0.61 10.90 -7.66
CA VAL A 138 -0.64 10.00 -8.83
C VAL A 138 -1.59 8.82 -8.61
N THR A 139 -2.53 8.96 -7.68
CA THR A 139 -3.53 7.93 -7.34
C THR A 139 -4.36 7.52 -8.56
N ALA A 140 -4.63 8.44 -9.48
CA ALA A 140 -5.34 8.13 -10.73
C ALA A 140 -4.48 7.36 -11.75
N GLU A 141 -3.14 7.44 -11.64
CA GLU A 141 -2.20 6.83 -12.57
C GLU A 141 -1.77 5.43 -12.11
N LEU A 142 -1.57 5.25 -10.80
CA LEU A 142 -1.07 4.02 -10.19
C LEU A 142 -2.10 3.35 -9.29
N ALA A 143 -2.02 2.04 -9.21
CA ALA A 143 -2.83 1.22 -8.33
C ALA A 143 -1.95 0.25 -7.54
N VAL A 144 -2.38 -0.07 -6.31
CA VAL A 144 -1.68 -1.01 -5.45
C VAL A 144 -2.40 -2.36 -5.46
N LEU A 145 -1.66 -3.44 -5.72
CA LEU A 145 -2.05 -4.82 -5.46
C LEU A 145 -1.07 -5.41 -4.45
N THR A 146 -1.54 -6.21 -3.51
CA THR A 146 -0.67 -6.96 -2.61
C THR A 146 -0.76 -8.44 -2.91
N VAL A 147 0.38 -9.11 -3.10
CA VAL A 147 0.47 -10.57 -3.18
C VAL A 147 0.99 -11.09 -1.85
N ALA A 148 0.24 -12.00 -1.24
CA ALA A 148 0.56 -12.50 0.10
C ALA A 148 0.40 -14.02 0.20
N GLY A 149 1.16 -14.63 1.11
CA GLY A 149 1.15 -16.06 1.40
C GLY A 149 2.49 -16.73 1.17
N PRO A 150 2.70 -17.98 1.65
CA PRO A 150 3.97 -18.69 1.57
C PRO A 150 4.47 -18.86 0.12
N ASP A 151 3.57 -18.97 -0.85
CA ASP A 151 3.92 -19.15 -2.27
C ASP A 151 3.99 -17.82 -3.05
N ALA A 152 3.91 -16.66 -2.39
CA ALA A 152 3.86 -15.34 -3.05
C ALA A 152 5.02 -15.14 -4.04
N ALA A 153 6.26 -15.48 -3.66
CA ALA A 153 7.43 -15.30 -4.53
C ALA A 153 7.37 -16.21 -5.76
N ALA A 154 6.94 -17.46 -5.59
CA ALA A 154 6.80 -18.42 -6.69
C ALA A 154 5.71 -17.97 -7.69
N VAL A 155 4.58 -17.51 -7.17
CA VAL A 155 3.48 -16.97 -7.99
C VAL A 155 3.90 -15.73 -8.76
N LEU A 156 4.61 -14.78 -8.12
CA LEU A 156 5.13 -13.60 -8.80
C LEU A 156 6.04 -13.98 -9.97
N THR A 157 6.99 -14.90 -9.74
CA THR A 157 7.89 -15.40 -10.78
C THR A 157 7.13 -16.09 -11.93
N ALA A 158 6.15 -16.95 -11.61
CA ALA A 158 5.32 -17.63 -12.61
C ALA A 158 4.42 -16.64 -13.40
N ALA A 159 4.02 -15.53 -12.78
CA ALA A 159 3.29 -14.46 -13.43
C ALA A 159 4.18 -13.52 -14.27
N GLY A 160 5.50 -13.76 -14.34
CA GLY A 160 6.46 -12.86 -15.00
C GLY A 160 6.59 -11.51 -14.31
N LEU A 161 6.45 -11.50 -12.98
CA LEU A 161 6.61 -10.30 -12.14
C LEU A 161 7.82 -10.46 -11.23
N PRO A 162 8.52 -9.37 -10.87
CA PRO A 162 9.66 -9.46 -9.98
C PRO A 162 9.23 -9.85 -8.57
N ALA A 163 10.03 -10.72 -7.93
CA ALA A 163 9.92 -11.06 -6.52
C ALA A 163 11.08 -10.40 -5.77
N PRO A 164 10.87 -9.25 -5.09
CA PRO A 164 11.95 -8.55 -4.40
C PRO A 164 12.66 -9.46 -3.40
N PRO A 165 14.02 -9.48 -3.34
CA PRO A 165 14.79 -10.54 -2.67
C PRO A 165 14.78 -10.44 -1.14
N SER A 166 14.58 -9.25 -0.58
CA SER A 166 14.65 -8.99 0.86
C SER A 166 13.56 -8.04 1.32
N LEU A 167 13.33 -7.98 2.62
CA LEU A 167 12.44 -7.01 3.23
C LEU A 167 12.85 -5.59 2.80
N TRP A 168 11.86 -4.80 2.41
CA TRP A 168 11.99 -3.43 1.89
C TRP A 168 12.76 -3.30 0.57
N ALA A 169 13.16 -4.39 -0.08
CA ALA A 169 13.66 -4.29 -1.45
C ALA A 169 12.56 -3.80 -2.40
N VAL A 170 12.92 -2.89 -3.29
CA VAL A 170 12.06 -2.32 -4.34
C VAL A 170 12.68 -2.65 -5.70
N VAL A 171 11.91 -3.25 -6.59
CA VAL A 171 12.36 -3.72 -7.90
C VAL A 171 11.41 -3.18 -8.98
N PRO A 172 11.89 -2.55 -10.05
CA PRO A 172 11.03 -2.07 -11.12
C PRO A 172 10.30 -3.22 -11.82
N ILE A 173 9.10 -2.93 -12.34
CA ILE A 173 8.29 -3.85 -13.15
C ILE A 173 8.38 -3.42 -14.61
N ASP A 174 8.61 -4.36 -15.52
CA ASP A 174 8.55 -4.12 -16.96
C ASP A 174 7.14 -3.63 -17.37
N GLY A 175 7.09 -2.53 -18.09
CA GLY A 175 5.81 -1.88 -18.44
C GLY A 175 5.37 -0.80 -17.44
N GLY A 176 6.17 -0.54 -16.41
CA GLY A 176 5.97 0.56 -15.43
C GLY A 176 5.54 0.10 -14.05
N GLY A 177 5.85 0.93 -13.08
CA GLY A 177 5.63 0.63 -11.66
C GLY A 177 6.77 -0.18 -11.03
N PHE A 178 6.50 -0.74 -9.86
CA PHE A 178 7.52 -1.49 -9.09
C PHE A 178 6.87 -2.50 -8.14
N ALA A 179 7.64 -3.50 -7.71
CA ALA A 179 7.31 -4.41 -6.63
C ALA A 179 8.13 -4.04 -5.38
N ARG A 180 7.52 -4.12 -4.21
CA ARG A 180 8.15 -3.84 -2.91
C ARG A 180 7.79 -4.93 -1.92
N ARG A 181 8.79 -5.57 -1.28
CA ARG A 181 8.53 -6.54 -0.22
C ARG A 181 8.31 -5.83 1.11
N THR A 182 7.10 -5.90 1.64
CA THR A 182 6.71 -5.26 2.91
C THR A 182 6.76 -6.19 4.12
N ARG A 183 6.66 -7.51 3.88
CA ARG A 183 6.83 -8.56 4.90
C ARG A 183 7.47 -9.80 4.26
N GLU A 184 7.78 -10.79 5.09
CA GLU A 184 8.42 -12.04 4.63
C GLU A 184 7.67 -12.70 3.46
N HIS A 185 6.36 -12.73 3.55
CA HIS A 185 5.45 -13.35 2.57
C HIS A 185 4.46 -12.34 1.96
N GLU A 186 4.83 -11.06 1.88
CA GLU A 186 3.96 -10.02 1.36
C GLU A 186 4.74 -9.08 0.45
N VAL A 187 4.23 -8.90 -0.77
CA VAL A 187 4.81 -8.01 -1.78
C VAL A 187 3.72 -7.11 -2.32
N ASP A 188 3.94 -5.81 -2.23
CA ASP A 188 3.10 -4.81 -2.89
C ASP A 188 3.58 -4.59 -4.32
N LEU A 189 2.65 -4.54 -5.24
CA LEU A 189 2.83 -4.18 -6.64
C LEU A 189 2.16 -2.83 -6.87
N LEU A 190 2.94 -1.80 -7.15
CA LEU A 190 2.42 -0.53 -7.63
C LEU A 190 2.52 -0.53 -9.15
N VAL A 191 1.39 -0.58 -9.82
CA VAL A 191 1.32 -0.74 -11.28
C VAL A 191 0.47 0.35 -11.92
N PRO A 192 0.71 0.69 -13.21
CA PRO A 192 -0.20 1.56 -13.93
C PRO A 192 -1.64 1.06 -13.79
N ARG A 193 -2.55 1.95 -13.44
CA ARG A 193 -3.96 1.58 -13.20
C ARG A 193 -4.59 0.88 -14.41
N ALA A 194 -4.22 1.27 -15.61
CA ALA A 194 -4.66 0.63 -16.85
C ALA A 194 -4.21 -0.85 -16.96
N SER A 195 -3.12 -1.23 -16.27
CA SER A 195 -2.59 -2.59 -16.29
C SER A 195 -3.13 -3.48 -15.17
N LEU A 196 -3.91 -2.92 -14.23
CA LEU A 196 -4.36 -3.58 -13.00
C LEU A 196 -5.06 -4.91 -13.26
N THR A 197 -6.02 -4.94 -14.18
CA THR A 197 -6.78 -6.15 -14.54
C THR A 197 -5.85 -7.22 -15.13
N GLY A 198 -4.99 -6.84 -16.08
CA GLY A 198 -4.05 -7.78 -16.69
C GLY A 198 -3.02 -8.35 -15.69
N VAL A 199 -2.59 -7.56 -14.71
CA VAL A 199 -1.71 -8.04 -13.64
C VAL A 199 -2.46 -9.05 -12.75
N ALA A 200 -3.69 -8.74 -12.33
CA ALA A 200 -4.52 -9.63 -11.54
C ALA A 200 -4.84 -10.95 -12.27
N ASP A 201 -5.02 -10.90 -13.61
CA ASP A 201 -5.23 -12.09 -14.45
C ASP A 201 -3.98 -12.98 -14.48
N ARG A 202 -2.80 -12.39 -14.68
CA ARG A 202 -1.52 -13.13 -14.64
C ARG A 202 -1.28 -13.79 -13.29
N LEU A 203 -1.55 -13.09 -12.19
CA LEU A 203 -1.44 -13.64 -10.85
C LEU A 203 -2.41 -14.82 -10.63
N SER A 204 -3.65 -14.67 -11.10
CA SER A 204 -4.66 -15.75 -11.01
C SER A 204 -4.27 -16.96 -11.85
N ALA A 205 -3.77 -16.76 -13.07
CA ALA A 205 -3.26 -17.83 -13.95
C ALA A 205 -2.04 -18.54 -13.34
N ALA A 206 -1.21 -17.81 -12.57
CA ALA A 206 -0.06 -18.35 -11.83
C ALA A 206 -0.46 -19.07 -10.52
N GLY A 207 -1.75 -19.15 -10.18
CA GLY A 207 -2.26 -19.89 -9.03
C GLY A 207 -2.61 -19.04 -7.80
N ALA A 208 -2.47 -17.71 -7.85
CA ALA A 208 -2.93 -16.87 -6.76
C ALA A 208 -4.46 -16.73 -6.74
N THR A 209 -5.06 -16.88 -5.57
CA THR A 209 -6.49 -16.67 -5.36
C THR A 209 -6.77 -15.18 -5.11
N PRO A 210 -7.81 -14.57 -5.74
CA PRO A 210 -8.29 -13.27 -5.30
C PRO A 210 -8.82 -13.36 -3.87
N VAL A 211 -8.40 -12.43 -3.00
CA VAL A 211 -8.78 -12.43 -1.58
C VAL A 211 -9.19 -11.04 -1.12
N PRO A 212 -10.09 -10.93 -0.14
CA PRO A 212 -10.50 -9.65 0.39
C PRO A 212 -9.36 -8.96 1.14
N ARG A 213 -9.45 -7.65 1.27
CA ARG A 213 -8.63 -6.91 2.22
C ARG A 213 -8.94 -7.42 3.64
N PRO A 214 -7.93 -7.86 4.42
CA PRO A 214 -8.17 -8.21 5.82
C PRO A 214 -8.72 -7.01 6.58
N SER A 215 -9.89 -7.18 7.22
CA SER A 215 -10.61 -6.11 7.93
C SER A 215 -9.90 -5.58 9.19
N HIS A 216 -8.67 -6.00 9.47
CA HIS A 216 -7.93 -5.70 10.71
C HIS A 216 -6.51 -5.16 10.53
N CYS A 217 -6.22 -4.49 9.44
CA CYS A 217 -4.99 -3.69 9.33
C CYS A 217 -5.30 -2.19 9.41
N THR A 218 -5.99 -1.75 10.46
CA THR A 218 -5.97 -0.36 10.88
C THR A 218 -4.85 -0.23 11.92
N PRO A 219 -3.72 0.41 11.63
CA PRO A 219 -2.77 0.78 12.66
C PRO A 219 -3.46 1.82 13.53
N GLY A 220 -3.75 1.49 14.81
CA GLY A 220 -4.12 2.50 15.79
C GLY A 220 -5.52 2.47 16.38
N SER A 221 -6.25 1.35 16.43
CA SER A 221 -7.31 1.23 17.44
C SER A 221 -6.68 0.84 18.78
N PRO A 222 -6.76 1.70 19.83
CA PRO A 222 -6.30 1.30 21.15
C PRO A 222 -7.17 0.13 21.61
N LYS A 223 -6.55 -1.03 21.86
CA LYS A 223 -7.22 -2.13 22.55
C LYS A 223 -7.72 -1.56 23.88
N SER A 224 -9.05 -1.54 24.07
CA SER A 224 -9.67 -1.18 25.33
C SER A 224 -9.01 -2.06 26.40
N ALA A 225 -8.26 -1.44 27.31
CA ALA A 225 -7.76 -2.08 28.50
C ALA A 225 -8.99 -2.57 29.28
N ARG A 226 -9.24 -3.88 29.28
CA ARG A 226 -10.16 -4.49 30.22
C ARG A 226 -9.59 -4.26 31.61
N SER A 227 -10.23 -3.40 32.36
CA SER A 227 -10.07 -3.23 33.78
C SER A 227 -10.20 -4.61 34.45
N ILE A 228 -9.09 -5.15 34.95
CA ILE A 228 -9.10 -6.24 35.90
C ILE A 228 -9.18 -5.58 37.28
N SER A 229 -10.43 -5.29 37.70
CA SER A 229 -10.73 -5.05 39.11
C SER A 229 -11.01 -6.41 39.74
N GLY A 230 -10.15 -6.87 40.61
CA GLY A 230 -10.33 -8.11 41.35
C GLY A 230 -9.20 -8.29 42.36
N ALA A 231 -9.24 -7.53 43.45
CA ALA A 231 -8.56 -7.91 44.67
C ALA A 231 -9.54 -8.70 45.54
N PRO A 232 -9.15 -9.81 46.11
CA PRO A 232 -9.68 -10.24 47.41
C PRO A 232 -8.67 -10.05 48.52
N LYS A 233 -9.18 -9.48 49.59
CA LYS A 233 -8.81 -9.51 51.01
C LYS A 233 -7.42 -10.01 51.40
#